data_771591b20dd82d1f76e4fdc0dfc4f819
#
_entry.id   771591b20dd82d1f76e4fdc0dfc4f819
#
_cell.length_a   1.000
_cell.length_b   1.000
_cell.length_c   1.000
_cell.angle_alpha   90.00
_cell.angle_beta   90.00
_cell.angle_gamma   90.00
#
_symmetry.space_group_name_H-M   'P 1'
#
loop_
_entity.id
_entity.type
_entity.pdbx_description
1 polymer ?
#
loop_
_entity_poly.entity_id
_entity_poly.type
_entity_poly.pdbx_seq_one_letter_code
_entity_poly.pdbx_strand_id
1 'polypeptide(L)'
;DTASFAATGMLGAVGQMLDDGLLVADADGALISANAAAVRFLGEGLVGKQLAEVIARDDVADLVAGRTSSCTLAYALQTSVAMEFNVRVQRMGDGQIVAILLDMTSQRNLEKVRRDFVANVSHELRSPLTSLAGFIETILLNEVRDWPTQQRFLKIMEEEAGRMSRLIDDLLSLS
;
A
#
# COMPACT_ATOMS: atom_id res chain seq x y z
N ASP A 1 28.46 4.38 -30.47
CA ASP A 1 28.28 3.02 -29.90
C ASP A 1 29.02 2.80 -28.58
N THR A 2 30.22 3.41 -28.38
CA THR A 2 30.93 3.35 -27.08
C THR A 2 30.25 4.09 -25.94
N ALA A 3 29.50 5.16 -26.22
CA ALA A 3 28.77 5.93 -25.23
C ALA A 3 27.53 5.17 -24.70
N SER A 4 26.85 4.39 -25.55
CA SER A 4 25.70 3.57 -25.17
C SER A 4 26.13 2.39 -24.27
N PHE A 5 27.28 1.77 -24.56
CA PHE A 5 27.82 0.69 -23.76
C PHE A 5 28.32 1.15 -22.37
N ALA A 6 28.92 2.36 -22.32
CA ALA A 6 29.33 2.98 -21.04
C ALA A 6 28.14 3.40 -20.18
N ALA A 7 27.07 3.91 -20.77
CA ALA A 7 25.84 4.26 -20.06
C ALA A 7 25.12 3.03 -19.50
N THR A 8 25.10 1.92 -20.24
CA THR A 8 24.54 0.63 -19.78
C THR A 8 25.39 0.05 -18.63
N GLY A 9 26.73 0.18 -18.71
CA GLY A 9 27.62 -0.26 -17.63
C GLY A 9 27.50 0.57 -16.35
N MET A 10 27.31 1.88 -16.47
CA MET A 10 27.14 2.78 -15.34
C MET A 10 25.75 2.63 -14.68
N LEU A 11 24.70 2.50 -15.48
CA LEU A 11 23.34 2.17 -15.02
C LEU A 11 23.31 0.79 -14.34
N GLY A 12 24.05 -0.18 -14.87
CA GLY A 12 24.19 -1.50 -14.25
C GLY A 12 24.90 -1.45 -12.91
N ALA A 13 26.00 -0.69 -12.80
CA ALA A 13 26.76 -0.56 -11.54
C ALA A 13 25.96 0.20 -10.46
N VAL A 14 25.33 1.30 -10.82
CA VAL A 14 24.44 2.07 -9.90
C VAL A 14 23.20 1.25 -9.55
N GLY A 15 22.61 0.55 -10.52
CA GLY A 15 21.46 -0.30 -10.31
C GLY A 15 21.68 -1.44 -9.33
N GLN A 16 22.92 -1.97 -9.23
CA GLN A 16 23.25 -3.02 -8.25
C GLN A 16 23.28 -2.50 -6.79
N MET A 17 23.39 -1.19 -6.58
CA MET A 17 23.37 -0.55 -5.27
C MET A 17 21.98 -0.14 -4.81
N LEU A 18 20.97 -0.24 -5.68
CA LEU A 18 19.58 0.12 -5.37
C LEU A 18 18.86 -1.08 -4.76
N ASP A 19 18.10 -0.83 -3.72
CA ASP A 19 17.15 -1.80 -3.15
C ASP A 19 15.92 -1.98 -4.04
N ASP A 20 15.67 -1.03 -4.95
CA ASP A 20 14.61 -1.08 -5.95
C ASP A 20 15.01 -1.95 -7.14
N GLY A 21 14.02 -2.65 -7.72
CA GLY A 21 14.24 -3.48 -8.90
C GLY A 21 14.47 -2.61 -10.14
N LEU A 22 15.55 -2.88 -10.88
CA LEU A 22 15.87 -2.23 -12.14
C LEU A 22 15.93 -3.27 -13.25
N LEU A 23 15.15 -3.04 -14.32
CA LEU A 23 15.16 -3.82 -15.55
C LEU A 23 15.49 -2.90 -16.71
N VAL A 24 16.32 -3.39 -17.63
CA VAL A 24 16.62 -2.71 -18.90
C VAL A 24 16.29 -3.67 -20.03
N ALA A 25 15.51 -3.21 -21.00
CA ALA A 25 15.17 -3.91 -22.22
C ALA A 25 15.68 -3.16 -23.45
N ASP A 26 15.84 -3.87 -24.54
CA ASP A 26 16.12 -3.27 -25.84
C ASP A 26 14.87 -2.59 -26.43
N ALA A 27 14.99 -2.07 -27.66
CA ALA A 27 13.90 -1.37 -28.34
C ALA A 27 12.68 -2.26 -28.64
N ASP A 28 12.89 -3.56 -28.75
CA ASP A 28 11.88 -4.59 -29.02
C ASP A 28 11.26 -5.17 -27.74
N GLY A 29 11.74 -4.72 -26.58
CA GLY A 29 11.22 -5.11 -25.25
C GLY A 29 11.88 -6.36 -24.67
N ALA A 30 12.94 -6.92 -25.31
CA ALA A 30 13.68 -8.05 -24.74
C ALA A 30 14.60 -7.57 -23.60
N LEU A 31 14.50 -8.17 -22.42
CA LEU A 31 15.32 -7.81 -21.27
C LEU A 31 16.80 -8.11 -21.50
N ILE A 32 17.63 -7.10 -21.42
CA ILE A 32 19.09 -7.17 -21.58
C ILE A 32 19.83 -7.10 -20.25
N SER A 33 19.19 -6.55 -19.20
CA SER A 33 19.78 -6.46 -17.86
C SER A 33 18.70 -6.44 -16.77
N ALA A 34 19.04 -7.02 -15.62
CA ALA A 34 18.27 -6.96 -14.39
C ALA A 34 19.22 -6.83 -13.21
N ASN A 35 18.94 -5.95 -12.24
CA ASN A 35 19.75 -5.88 -11.04
C ASN A 35 19.37 -6.98 -10.03
N ALA A 36 20.15 -7.12 -8.96
CA ALA A 36 19.94 -8.11 -7.92
C ALA A 36 18.56 -7.98 -7.24
N ALA A 37 18.04 -6.74 -7.07
CA ALA A 37 16.73 -6.50 -6.49
C ALA A 37 15.62 -7.00 -7.43
N ALA A 38 15.68 -6.71 -8.72
CA ALA A 38 14.71 -7.21 -9.69
C ALA A 38 14.67 -8.75 -9.73
N VAL A 39 15.86 -9.40 -9.65
CA VAL A 39 15.95 -10.86 -9.59
C VAL A 39 15.32 -11.41 -8.30
N ARG A 40 15.55 -10.75 -7.15
CA ARG A 40 14.88 -11.15 -5.88
C ARG A 40 13.36 -11.05 -5.97
N PHE A 41 12.84 -10.03 -6.65
CA PHE A 41 11.40 -9.77 -6.74
C PHE A 41 10.71 -10.68 -7.77
N LEU A 42 11.28 -10.81 -8.95
CA LEU A 42 10.64 -11.42 -10.11
C LEU A 42 11.18 -12.84 -10.44
N GLY A 43 12.22 -13.28 -9.73
CA GLY A 43 12.87 -14.57 -9.96
C GLY A 43 14.04 -14.50 -10.92
N GLU A 44 14.70 -15.63 -11.09
CA GLU A 44 15.88 -15.79 -11.96
C GLU A 44 15.50 -15.95 -13.44
N GLY A 45 16.49 -15.80 -14.32
CA GLY A 45 16.33 -16.02 -15.76
C GLY A 45 15.46 -14.94 -16.45
N LEU A 46 15.58 -13.69 -16.02
CA LEU A 46 14.83 -12.56 -16.59
C LEU A 46 15.42 -12.12 -17.94
N VAL A 47 16.74 -12.13 -18.09
CA VAL A 47 17.42 -11.71 -19.31
C VAL A 47 16.99 -12.59 -20.49
N GLY A 48 16.64 -11.97 -21.61
CA GLY A 48 16.11 -12.60 -22.81
C GLY A 48 14.58 -12.79 -22.84
N LYS A 49 13.88 -12.61 -21.71
CA LYS A 49 12.40 -12.60 -21.70
C LYS A 49 11.86 -11.25 -22.17
N GLN A 50 10.62 -11.24 -22.64
CA GLN A 50 9.93 -10.01 -22.99
C GLN A 50 9.47 -9.26 -21.71
N LEU A 51 9.72 -7.95 -21.65
CA LEU A 51 9.30 -7.10 -20.53
C LEU A 51 7.78 -7.17 -20.33
N ALA A 52 7.00 -7.19 -21.42
CA ALA A 52 5.54 -7.30 -21.38
C ALA A 52 5.04 -8.68 -20.86
N GLU A 53 5.87 -9.72 -20.89
CA GLU A 53 5.56 -11.01 -20.28
C GLU A 53 5.91 -11.04 -18.80
N VAL A 54 7.03 -10.40 -18.43
CA VAL A 54 7.50 -10.32 -17.04
C VAL A 54 6.61 -9.42 -16.21
N ILE A 55 6.20 -8.27 -16.79
CA ILE A 55 5.22 -7.35 -16.21
C ILE A 55 3.99 -7.39 -17.11
N ALA A 56 3.13 -8.40 -16.91
CA ALA A 56 1.98 -8.70 -17.76
C ALA A 56 0.87 -7.64 -17.58
N ARG A 57 1.05 -6.48 -18.21
CA ARG A 57 0.13 -5.32 -18.17
C ARG A 57 0.03 -4.69 -19.55
N ASP A 58 -1.17 -4.29 -19.94
CA ASP A 58 -1.45 -3.67 -21.22
C ASP A 58 -0.67 -2.36 -21.42
N ASP A 59 -0.52 -1.56 -20.35
CA ASP A 59 0.26 -0.32 -20.37
C ASP A 59 1.72 -0.56 -20.77
N VAL A 60 2.32 -1.67 -20.32
CA VAL A 60 3.70 -2.06 -20.66
C VAL A 60 3.77 -2.57 -22.09
N ALA A 61 2.79 -3.35 -22.52
CA ALA A 61 2.70 -3.82 -23.90
C ALA A 61 2.54 -2.65 -24.88
N ASP A 62 1.76 -1.64 -24.53
CA ASP A 62 1.59 -0.40 -25.31
C ASP A 62 2.89 0.40 -25.42
N LEU A 63 3.66 0.45 -24.35
CA LEU A 63 4.96 1.12 -24.34
C LEU A 63 5.98 0.36 -25.20
N VAL A 64 6.04 -0.98 -25.09
CA VAL A 64 6.90 -1.83 -25.94
C VAL A 64 6.52 -1.69 -27.41
N ALA A 65 5.22 -1.59 -27.73
CA ALA A 65 4.76 -1.35 -29.09
C ALA A 65 4.98 0.09 -29.60
N GLY A 66 5.54 0.98 -28.77
CA GLY A 66 5.81 2.38 -29.14
C GLY A 66 4.58 3.28 -29.16
N ARG A 67 3.43 2.83 -28.61
CA ARG A 67 2.20 3.62 -28.52
C ARG A 67 2.29 4.69 -27.44
N THR A 68 3.09 4.46 -26.42
CA THR A 68 3.39 5.43 -25.35
C THR A 68 4.90 5.46 -25.07
N SER A 69 5.40 6.57 -24.50
CA SER A 69 6.81 6.71 -24.13
C SER A 69 7.10 6.42 -22.66
N SER A 70 6.08 6.45 -21.82
CA SER A 70 6.19 6.16 -20.39
C SER A 70 4.89 5.66 -19.83
N CYS A 71 4.96 4.82 -18.79
CA CYS A 71 3.80 4.45 -17.97
C CYS A 71 4.21 4.28 -16.50
N THR A 72 3.23 4.46 -15.61
CA THR A 72 3.38 4.18 -14.18
C THR A 72 2.18 3.39 -13.74
N LEU A 73 2.42 2.25 -13.07
CA LEU A 73 1.35 1.33 -12.68
C LEU A 73 1.63 0.69 -11.33
N ALA A 74 0.57 0.34 -10.62
CA ALA A 74 0.67 -0.55 -9.47
C ALA A 74 0.69 -2.00 -9.94
N TYR A 75 1.62 -2.77 -9.44
CA TYR A 75 1.81 -4.18 -9.79
C TYR A 75 1.90 -5.03 -8.52
N ALA A 76 1.04 -6.02 -8.41
CA ALA A 76 1.02 -6.94 -7.28
C ALA A 76 1.49 -8.33 -7.74
N LEU A 77 2.51 -8.84 -7.05
CA LEU A 77 2.94 -10.22 -7.19
C LEU A 77 2.33 -11.06 -6.07
N GLN A 78 1.58 -12.09 -6.45
CA GLN A 78 1.07 -13.09 -5.53
C GLN A 78 2.01 -14.29 -5.53
N THR A 79 3.05 -14.20 -4.72
CA THR A 79 3.92 -15.32 -4.39
C THR A 79 3.56 -15.85 -2.98
N SER A 80 4.46 -16.58 -2.33
CA SER A 80 4.30 -16.98 -0.92
C SER A 80 4.11 -15.79 0.04
N VAL A 81 4.62 -14.62 -0.33
CA VAL A 81 4.40 -13.33 0.34
C VAL A 81 3.84 -12.37 -0.72
N ALA A 82 2.68 -11.76 -0.44
CA ALA A 82 2.11 -10.76 -1.32
C ALA A 82 3.02 -9.52 -1.32
N MET A 83 3.55 -9.16 -2.47
CA MET A 83 4.39 -7.98 -2.66
C MET A 83 3.70 -6.99 -3.58
N GLU A 84 3.73 -5.71 -3.22
CA GLU A 84 3.15 -4.62 -4.02
C GLU A 84 4.25 -3.68 -4.49
N PHE A 85 4.27 -3.43 -5.79
CA PHE A 85 5.23 -2.54 -6.44
C PHE A 85 4.55 -1.35 -7.08
N ASN A 86 5.23 -0.21 -7.07
CA ASN A 86 4.97 0.86 -8.02
C ASN A 86 5.99 0.72 -9.15
N VAL A 87 5.52 0.42 -10.35
CA VAL A 87 6.38 0.19 -11.51
C VAL A 87 6.33 1.41 -12.41
N ARG A 88 7.51 1.97 -12.71
CA ARG A 88 7.67 3.02 -13.70
C ARG A 88 8.44 2.46 -14.89
N VAL A 89 7.89 2.60 -16.07
CA VAL A 89 8.52 2.17 -17.31
C VAL A 89 8.66 3.37 -18.23
N GLN A 90 9.83 3.53 -18.81
CA GLN A 90 10.12 4.64 -19.73
C GLN A 90 10.98 4.17 -20.88
N ARG A 91 10.62 4.59 -22.11
CA ARG A 91 11.44 4.46 -23.30
C ARG A 91 12.42 5.61 -23.35
N MET A 92 13.69 5.30 -23.47
CA MET A 92 14.80 6.26 -23.57
C MET A 92 15.00 6.73 -25.01
N GLY A 93 15.75 7.83 -25.18
CA GLY A 93 15.98 8.43 -26.50
C GLY A 93 16.77 7.55 -27.48
N ASP A 94 17.50 6.54 -26.99
CA ASP A 94 18.20 5.54 -27.79
C ASP A 94 17.32 4.30 -28.11
N GLY A 95 16.07 4.33 -27.73
CA GLY A 95 15.10 3.28 -27.94
C GLY A 95 15.05 2.21 -26.82
N GLN A 96 16.01 2.18 -25.92
CA GLN A 96 16.01 1.27 -24.78
C GLN A 96 14.81 1.56 -23.85
N ILE A 97 14.36 0.53 -23.14
CA ILE A 97 13.27 0.64 -22.17
C ILE A 97 13.84 0.34 -20.79
N VAL A 98 13.59 1.26 -19.86
CA VAL A 98 13.97 1.11 -18.45
C VAL A 98 12.73 0.96 -17.61
N ALA A 99 12.68 -0.07 -16.75
CA ALA A 99 11.63 -0.28 -15.77
C ALA A 99 12.22 -0.28 -14.36
N ILE A 100 11.61 0.49 -13.47
CA ILE A 100 11.95 0.57 -12.04
C ILE A 100 10.79 0.02 -11.24
N LEU A 101 11.06 -0.94 -10.35
CA LEU A 101 10.12 -1.55 -9.44
C LEU A 101 10.41 -1.06 -8.02
N LEU A 102 9.57 -0.18 -7.51
CA LEU A 102 9.65 0.33 -6.14
C LEU A 102 8.81 -0.58 -5.24
N ASP A 103 9.41 -1.21 -4.23
CA ASP A 103 8.69 -2.04 -3.27
C ASP A 103 7.88 -1.14 -2.31
N MET A 104 6.57 -1.24 -2.40
CA MET A 104 5.60 -0.49 -1.59
C MET A 104 4.98 -1.33 -0.48
N THR A 105 5.43 -2.57 -0.31
CA THR A 105 4.80 -3.56 0.58
C THR A 105 4.73 -3.07 2.02
N SER A 106 5.84 -2.58 2.57
CA SER A 106 5.90 -2.07 3.95
C SER A 106 5.03 -0.84 4.14
N GLN A 107 5.08 0.11 3.21
CA GLN A 107 4.28 1.35 3.26
C GLN A 107 2.80 1.04 3.19
N ARG A 108 2.38 0.16 2.28
CA ARG A 108 0.97 -0.26 2.12
C ARG A 108 0.46 -1.02 3.34
N ASN A 109 1.30 -1.89 3.93
CA ASN A 109 0.95 -2.59 5.16
C ASN A 109 0.74 -1.61 6.31
N LEU A 110 1.60 -0.61 6.47
CA LEU A 110 1.45 0.43 7.49
C LEU A 110 0.17 1.24 7.29
N GLU A 111 -0.13 1.66 6.07
CA GLU A 111 -1.36 2.37 5.73
C GLU A 111 -2.61 1.53 6.00
N LYS A 112 -2.56 0.23 5.71
CA LYS A 112 -3.64 -0.71 6.02
C LYS A 112 -3.85 -0.84 7.52
N VAL A 113 -2.79 -1.10 8.28
CA VAL A 113 -2.85 -1.20 9.76
C VAL A 113 -3.43 0.08 10.35
N ARG A 114 -2.98 1.25 9.88
CA ARG A 114 -3.51 2.54 10.33
C ARG A 114 -5.00 2.70 10.02
N ARG A 115 -5.44 2.30 8.84
CA ARG A 115 -6.85 2.37 8.44
C ARG A 115 -7.71 1.43 9.27
N ASP A 116 -7.27 0.18 9.43
CA ASP A 116 -7.97 -0.84 10.22
C ASP A 116 -8.06 -0.41 11.70
N PHE A 117 -7.00 0.18 12.23
CA PHE A 117 -6.97 0.76 13.56
C PHE A 117 -8.04 1.85 13.74
N VAL A 118 -8.10 2.85 12.83
CA VAL A 118 -9.10 3.93 12.89
C VAL A 118 -10.52 3.37 12.78
N ALA A 119 -10.74 2.39 11.90
CA ALA A 119 -12.04 1.75 11.76
C ALA A 119 -12.47 1.02 13.05
N ASN A 120 -11.58 0.23 13.64
CA ASN A 120 -11.84 -0.50 14.88
C ASN A 120 -12.14 0.45 16.04
N VAL A 121 -11.33 1.51 16.23
CA VAL A 121 -11.57 2.55 17.24
C VAL A 121 -12.95 3.18 17.06
N SER A 122 -13.30 3.54 15.82
CA SER A 122 -14.60 4.14 15.51
C SER A 122 -15.77 3.22 15.86
N HIS A 123 -15.62 1.90 15.65
CA HIS A 123 -16.63 0.92 16.02
C HIS A 123 -16.72 0.76 17.54
N GLU A 124 -15.59 0.67 18.23
CA GLU A 124 -15.55 0.53 19.70
C GLU A 124 -16.10 1.77 20.45
N LEU A 125 -15.95 2.96 19.86
CA LEU A 125 -16.53 4.19 20.43
C LEU A 125 -18.03 4.35 20.09
N ARG A 126 -18.48 3.88 18.93
CA ARG A 126 -19.86 4.06 18.49
C ARG A 126 -20.84 3.29 19.38
N SER A 127 -20.50 2.09 19.81
CA SER A 127 -21.36 1.24 20.63
C SER A 127 -21.74 1.91 21.96
N PRO A 128 -20.79 2.31 22.84
CA PRO A 128 -21.12 2.99 24.08
C PRO A 128 -21.82 4.34 23.86
N LEU A 129 -21.41 5.07 22.83
CA LEU A 129 -22.06 6.35 22.50
C LEU A 129 -23.54 6.18 22.13
N THR A 130 -23.88 5.15 21.35
CA THR A 130 -25.27 4.82 21.02
C THR A 130 -26.06 4.44 22.27
N SER A 131 -25.45 3.65 23.18
CA SER A 131 -26.06 3.28 24.47
C SER A 131 -26.33 4.51 25.33
N LEU A 132 -25.34 5.41 25.47
CA LEU A 132 -25.48 6.68 26.21
C LEU A 132 -26.62 7.52 25.64
N ALA A 133 -26.66 7.70 24.31
CA ALA A 133 -27.72 8.46 23.65
C ALA A 133 -29.10 7.89 23.92
N GLY A 134 -29.26 6.55 23.86
CA GLY A 134 -30.52 5.88 24.15
C GLY A 134 -31.00 6.07 25.61
N PHE A 135 -30.10 5.98 26.60
CA PHE A 135 -30.46 6.23 27.99
C PHE A 135 -30.84 7.69 28.22
N ILE A 136 -30.09 8.64 27.62
CA ILE A 136 -30.42 10.07 27.71
C ILE A 136 -31.82 10.32 27.12
N GLU A 137 -32.11 9.80 25.94
CA GLU A 137 -33.39 9.97 25.25
C GLU A 137 -34.54 9.40 26.10
N THR A 138 -34.39 8.19 26.66
CA THR A 138 -35.37 7.55 27.52
C THR A 138 -35.69 8.40 28.75
N ILE A 139 -34.65 9.01 29.36
CA ILE A 139 -34.84 9.91 30.52
C ILE A 139 -35.55 11.22 30.10
N LEU A 140 -35.13 11.82 28.98
CA LEU A 140 -35.68 13.08 28.49
C LEU A 140 -37.15 12.95 28.07
N LEU A 141 -37.55 11.82 27.49
CA LEU A 141 -38.94 11.56 27.08
C LEU A 141 -39.83 11.19 28.28
N ASN A 142 -39.33 11.21 29.53
CA ASN A 142 -40.06 10.82 30.74
C ASN A 142 -40.66 9.40 30.68
N GLU A 143 -40.07 8.49 29.93
CA GLU A 143 -40.52 7.11 29.86
C GLU A 143 -40.20 6.35 31.16
N VAL A 144 -39.20 6.81 31.90
CA VAL A 144 -38.83 6.33 33.24
C VAL A 144 -39.07 7.44 34.26
N ARG A 145 -40.06 7.26 35.13
CA ARG A 145 -40.47 8.27 36.11
C ARG A 145 -40.00 8.01 37.52
N ASP A 146 -39.62 6.77 37.84
CA ASP A 146 -39.12 6.36 39.15
C ASP A 146 -37.65 6.68 39.31
N TRP A 147 -37.28 7.33 40.40
CA TRP A 147 -35.93 7.70 40.73
C TRP A 147 -34.94 6.52 40.78
N PRO A 148 -35.26 5.34 41.35
CA PRO A 148 -34.35 4.19 41.38
C PRO A 148 -33.92 3.74 39.96
N THR A 149 -34.86 3.72 39.01
CA THR A 149 -34.53 3.34 37.60
C THR A 149 -33.70 4.41 36.90
N GLN A 150 -34.03 5.71 37.10
CA GLN A 150 -33.19 6.80 36.57
C GLN A 150 -31.78 6.75 37.13
N GLN A 151 -31.62 6.52 38.43
CA GLN A 151 -30.31 6.41 39.05
C GLN A 151 -29.49 5.22 38.51
N ARG A 152 -30.14 4.11 38.20
CA ARG A 152 -29.51 2.97 37.56
C ARG A 152 -29.03 3.29 36.16
N PHE A 153 -29.82 4.01 35.36
CA PHE A 153 -29.41 4.46 34.02
C PHE A 153 -28.23 5.41 34.08
N LEU A 154 -28.26 6.40 34.96
CA LEU A 154 -27.15 7.32 35.18
C LEU A 154 -25.85 6.61 35.56
N LYS A 155 -25.96 5.57 36.39
CA LYS A 155 -24.78 4.76 36.77
C LYS A 155 -24.21 3.99 35.59
N ILE A 156 -25.04 3.39 34.75
CA ILE A 156 -24.59 2.71 33.52
C ILE A 156 -23.91 3.71 32.59
N MET A 157 -24.48 4.90 32.42
CA MET A 157 -23.90 5.96 31.61
C MET A 157 -22.53 6.42 32.13
N GLU A 158 -22.36 6.55 33.44
CA GLU A 158 -21.09 6.87 34.07
C GLU A 158 -20.03 5.78 33.80
N GLU A 159 -20.41 4.52 33.92
CA GLU A 159 -19.53 3.36 33.65
C GLU A 159 -19.09 3.34 32.17
N GLU A 160 -20.01 3.57 31.22
CA GLU A 160 -19.71 3.62 29.77
C GLU A 160 -18.84 4.83 29.41
N ALA A 161 -19.10 5.99 29.99
CA ALA A 161 -18.28 7.20 29.78
C ALA A 161 -16.84 6.97 30.31
N GLY A 162 -16.71 6.33 31.48
CA GLY A 162 -15.40 5.96 32.03
C GLY A 162 -14.66 4.91 31.17
N ARG A 163 -15.39 3.98 30.56
CA ARG A 163 -14.81 3.03 29.61
C ARG A 163 -14.28 3.73 28.37
N MET A 164 -15.06 4.67 27.81
CA MET A 164 -14.63 5.47 26.64
C MET A 164 -13.37 6.30 26.94
N SER A 165 -13.30 6.93 28.13
CA SER A 165 -12.12 7.68 28.55
C SER A 165 -10.87 6.80 28.58
N ARG A 166 -10.95 5.62 29.20
CA ARG A 166 -9.81 4.68 29.24
C ARG A 166 -9.39 4.24 27.84
N LEU A 167 -10.36 3.96 26.94
CA LEU A 167 -10.05 3.61 25.55
C LEU A 167 -9.29 4.73 24.85
N ILE A 168 -9.70 5.97 25.05
CA ILE A 168 -9.01 7.15 24.48
C ILE A 168 -7.60 7.30 25.04
N ASP A 169 -7.41 7.13 26.35
CA ASP A 169 -6.11 7.22 27.00
C ASP A 169 -5.16 6.12 26.49
N ASP A 170 -5.66 4.89 26.32
CA ASP A 170 -4.90 3.78 25.74
C ASP A 170 -4.46 4.09 24.31
N LEU A 171 -5.34 4.69 23.50
CA LEU A 171 -5.04 5.10 22.13
C LEU A 171 -3.98 6.20 22.05
N LEU A 172 -4.04 7.18 22.93
CA LEU A 172 -3.07 8.27 23.01
C LEU A 172 -1.69 7.77 23.48
N SER A 173 -1.64 6.72 24.30
CA SER A 173 -0.39 6.13 24.78
C SER A 173 0.34 5.32 23.69
N LEU A 174 -0.34 4.94 22.61
CA LEU A 174 0.21 4.21 21.46
C LEU A 174 0.68 5.13 20.32
N SER A 175 0.40 6.43 20.43
CA SER A 175 0.73 7.44 19.42
C SER A 175 2.04 8.17 19.74
#